data_ee54b41bfb83c3c7f5fced78ff5a0044
#
_entry.id   ee54b41bfb83c3c7f5fced78ff5a0044
#
_cell.length_a   1.000
_cell.length_b   1.000
_cell.length_c   1.000
_cell.angle_alpha   90.00
_cell.angle_beta   90.00
_cell.angle_gamma   90.00
#
_symmetry.space_group_name_H-M   'P 1'
#
loop_
_entity.id
_entity.type
_entity.pdbx_description
1 polymer ?
#
loop_
_entity_poly.entity_id
_entity_poly.type
_entity_poly.pdbx_seq_one_letter_code
_entity_poly.pdbx_strand_id
1 'polypeptide(L)'
;MEWIDPYLGYDIQVSVNSKKVVDELLERRICGVAHGKAEFGPRALGNRSLLGDPRYDIKDTVNTIKRRQKFRPFAPAILEEYKDEYFEGPMNEYMQFVAKAKHDHSSVTHVDGTARVQVVKKDCGSIIRPILEEWYERTGCPMLLNTSLNLTSYFDFILYM
;
A
#
# COMPACT_ATOMS: atom_id res chain seq x y z
N MET A 1 -5.27 -32.12 -8.41
CA MET A 1 -4.29 -31.26 -7.74
C MET A 1 -5.11 -30.24 -6.95
N GLU A 2 -5.30 -30.50 -5.64
CA GLU A 2 -6.06 -29.59 -4.79
C GLU A 2 -5.25 -28.29 -4.63
N TRP A 3 -5.90 -27.19 -4.87
CA TRP A 3 -5.35 -25.84 -4.64
C TRP A 3 -5.20 -25.67 -3.14
N ILE A 4 -3.98 -25.66 -2.64
CA ILE A 4 -3.71 -25.24 -1.24
C ILE A 4 -3.79 -23.71 -1.26
N ASP A 5 -4.79 -23.16 -0.57
CA ASP A 5 -4.91 -21.73 -0.37
C ASP A 5 -3.66 -21.21 0.37
N PRO A 6 -2.80 -20.39 -0.27
CA PRO A 6 -1.57 -19.91 0.36
C PRO A 6 -1.83 -18.97 1.55
N TYR A 7 -3.09 -18.62 1.80
CA TYR A 7 -3.52 -17.75 2.89
C TYR A 7 -4.24 -18.51 4.01
N LEU A 8 -4.17 -19.85 4.00
CA LEU A 8 -4.77 -20.68 5.05
C LEU A 8 -4.22 -20.26 6.41
N GLY A 9 -5.11 -19.80 7.30
CA GLY A 9 -4.75 -19.30 8.64
C GLY A 9 -4.81 -17.79 8.82
N TYR A 10 -5.14 -17.03 7.76
CA TYR A 10 -5.49 -15.62 7.86
C TYR A 10 -7.01 -15.44 7.96
N ASP A 11 -7.44 -14.38 8.64
CA ASP A 11 -8.85 -14.00 8.65
C ASP A 11 -9.20 -13.39 7.27
N ILE A 12 -9.84 -14.19 6.41
CA ILE A 12 -10.10 -13.85 5.01
C ILE A 12 -11.52 -13.32 4.86
N GLN A 13 -11.64 -12.06 4.44
CA GLN A 13 -12.92 -11.45 4.07
C GLN A 13 -13.15 -11.59 2.56
N VAL A 14 -14.21 -12.27 2.15
CA VAL A 14 -14.47 -12.68 0.75
C VAL A 14 -14.82 -11.53 -0.21
N SER A 15 -14.99 -10.31 0.27
CA SER A 15 -15.23 -9.14 -0.60
C SER A 15 -14.43 -7.94 -0.15
N VAL A 16 -13.67 -7.35 -1.08
CA VAL A 16 -12.97 -6.10 -0.81
C VAL A 16 -13.98 -4.96 -0.73
N ASN A 17 -14.17 -4.43 0.47
CA ASN A 17 -14.97 -3.25 0.74
C ASN A 17 -14.03 -2.14 1.22
N SER A 18 -13.96 -1.03 0.49
CA SER A 18 -13.05 0.09 0.81
C SER A 18 -13.22 0.61 2.24
N LYS A 19 -14.47 0.70 2.72
CA LYS A 19 -14.75 1.15 4.10
C LYS A 19 -14.16 0.23 5.15
N LYS A 20 -14.33 -1.09 4.99
CA LYS A 20 -13.76 -2.08 5.92
C LYS A 20 -12.23 -2.07 5.88
N VAL A 21 -11.61 -1.95 4.69
CA VAL A 21 -10.15 -1.83 4.57
C VAL A 21 -9.65 -0.59 5.30
N VAL A 22 -10.37 0.52 5.20
CA VAL A 22 -10.01 1.76 5.90
C VAL A 22 -10.24 1.64 7.41
N ASP A 23 -11.29 0.94 7.87
CA ASP A 23 -11.48 0.64 9.29
C ASP A 23 -10.27 -0.10 9.87
N GLU A 24 -9.80 -1.14 9.19
CA GLU A 24 -8.61 -1.91 9.59
C GLU A 24 -7.33 -1.05 9.57
N LEU A 25 -7.14 -0.21 8.54
CA LEU A 25 -6.02 0.70 8.48
C LEU A 25 -6.00 1.70 9.64
N LEU A 26 -7.18 2.18 10.06
CA LEU A 26 -7.30 3.09 11.20
C LEU A 26 -7.03 2.39 12.52
N GLU A 27 -7.48 1.14 12.68
CA GLU A 27 -7.30 0.36 13.90
C GLU A 27 -5.88 -0.23 14.01
N ARG A 28 -5.41 -0.91 12.95
CA ARG A 28 -4.19 -1.74 12.97
C ARG A 28 -3.00 -1.15 12.23
N ARG A 29 -3.18 -0.05 11.51
CA ARG A 29 -2.17 0.64 10.69
C ARG A 29 -1.73 -0.10 9.43
N ILE A 30 -2.01 -1.39 9.30
CA ILE A 30 -1.57 -2.25 8.20
C ILE A 30 -2.72 -3.17 7.80
N CYS A 31 -2.94 -3.32 6.49
CA CYS A 31 -3.99 -4.17 5.94
C CYS A 31 -3.51 -4.87 4.67
N GLY A 32 -3.77 -6.17 4.53
CA GLY A 32 -3.52 -6.94 3.31
C GLY A 32 -4.71 -6.86 2.36
N VAL A 33 -4.43 -6.66 1.08
CA VAL A 33 -5.45 -6.65 0.02
C VAL A 33 -5.06 -7.62 -1.09
N ALA A 34 -5.96 -8.57 -1.40
CA ALA A 34 -5.86 -9.44 -2.56
C ALA A 34 -7.15 -9.32 -3.37
N HIS A 35 -7.07 -8.81 -4.60
CA HIS A 35 -8.22 -8.55 -5.45
C HIS A 35 -7.95 -8.94 -6.91
N GLY A 36 -8.93 -9.58 -7.57
CA GLY A 36 -8.84 -9.93 -8.98
C GLY A 36 -7.59 -10.74 -9.34
N LYS A 37 -7.04 -10.49 -10.53
CA LYS A 37 -5.80 -11.12 -11.00
C LYS A 37 -4.58 -10.40 -10.40
N ALA A 38 -3.51 -11.16 -10.12
CA ALA A 38 -2.24 -10.56 -9.73
C ALA A 38 -1.69 -9.65 -10.84
N GLU A 39 -0.93 -8.65 -10.45
CA GLU A 39 -0.24 -7.77 -11.40
C GLU A 39 0.77 -8.55 -12.24
N PHE A 40 0.86 -8.20 -13.52
CA PHE A 40 1.89 -8.71 -14.40
C PHE A 40 3.12 -7.79 -14.33
N GLY A 41 4.02 -8.08 -13.39
CA GLY A 41 5.24 -7.28 -13.21
C GLY A 41 5.83 -7.38 -11.80
N PRO A 42 6.94 -6.65 -11.55
CA PRO A 42 7.70 -6.77 -10.31
C PRO A 42 7.11 -5.96 -9.15
N ARG A 43 6.02 -5.23 -9.34
CA ARG A 43 5.43 -4.34 -8.34
C ARG A 43 3.99 -4.72 -8.03
N ALA A 44 3.61 -4.64 -6.75
CA ALA A 44 2.21 -4.66 -6.35
C ALA A 44 1.63 -3.25 -6.53
N LEU A 45 0.53 -3.16 -7.24
CA LEU A 45 -0.14 -1.90 -7.61
C LEU A 45 -1.58 -1.83 -7.08
N GLY A 46 -1.92 -2.71 -6.12
CA GLY A 46 -3.22 -2.75 -5.46
C GLY A 46 -3.87 -4.14 -5.42
N ASN A 47 -3.56 -5.04 -6.36
CA ASN A 47 -4.22 -6.34 -6.44
C ASN A 47 -3.61 -7.39 -5.50
N ARG A 48 -2.34 -7.28 -5.16
CA ARG A 48 -1.63 -8.13 -4.19
C ARG A 48 -0.75 -7.23 -3.33
N SER A 49 -1.40 -6.42 -2.51
CA SER A 49 -0.77 -5.33 -1.78
C SER A 49 -0.90 -5.48 -0.27
N LEU A 50 0.15 -5.11 0.43
CA LEU A 50 0.13 -4.77 1.83
C LEU A 50 0.11 -3.23 1.91
N LEU A 51 -0.99 -2.69 2.41
CA LEU A 51 -1.21 -1.26 2.58
C LEU A 51 -0.88 -0.86 4.03
N GLY A 52 -0.43 0.37 4.21
CA GLY A 52 -0.12 0.89 5.53
C GLY A 52 -0.38 2.38 5.68
N ASP A 53 -0.63 2.81 6.91
CA ASP A 53 -0.87 4.20 7.29
C ASP A 53 0.45 5.00 7.33
N PRO A 54 0.73 5.88 6.36
CA PRO A 54 2.01 6.59 6.28
C PRO A 54 2.14 7.74 7.28
N ARG A 55 1.08 8.08 8.02
CA ARG A 55 1.09 9.13 9.05
C ARG A 55 1.88 8.71 10.30
N TYR A 56 2.20 7.41 10.41
CA TYR A 56 2.98 6.83 11.50
C TYR A 56 4.24 6.19 10.95
N ASP A 57 5.27 6.10 11.79
CA ASP A 57 6.49 5.35 11.43
C ASP A 57 6.27 3.86 11.60
N ILE A 58 5.73 3.23 10.56
CA ILE A 58 5.46 1.77 10.49
C ILE A 58 6.50 1.00 9.68
N LYS A 59 7.56 1.66 9.20
CA LYS A 59 8.56 1.07 8.32
C LYS A 59 9.20 -0.18 8.92
N ASP A 60 9.62 -0.12 10.17
CA ASP A 60 10.25 -1.25 10.87
C ASP A 60 9.26 -2.40 11.06
N THR A 61 8.01 -2.10 11.41
CA THR A 61 6.95 -3.09 11.56
C THR A 61 6.69 -3.83 10.24
N VAL A 62 6.50 -3.10 9.14
CA VAL A 62 6.27 -3.71 7.82
C VAL A 62 7.48 -4.51 7.35
N ASN A 63 8.70 -4.05 7.58
CA ASN A 63 9.91 -4.79 7.24
C ASN A 63 10.06 -6.07 8.09
N THR A 64 9.63 -6.06 9.35
CA THR A 64 9.59 -7.24 10.23
C THR A 64 8.56 -8.27 9.72
N ILE A 65 7.36 -7.85 9.37
CA ILE A 65 6.32 -8.69 8.74
C ILE A 65 6.87 -9.38 7.49
N LYS A 66 7.62 -8.65 6.67
CA LYS A 66 8.22 -9.15 5.42
C LYS A 66 9.54 -9.90 5.65
N ARG A 67 10.03 -10.05 6.88
CA ARG A 67 11.33 -10.66 7.25
C ARG A 67 12.47 -10.16 6.39
N ARG A 68 12.57 -8.84 6.22
CA ARG A 68 13.63 -8.22 5.43
C ARG A 68 14.36 -7.13 6.22
N GLN A 69 15.44 -6.63 5.67
CA GLN A 69 16.27 -5.61 6.32
C GLN A 69 15.46 -4.33 6.59
N LYS A 70 15.57 -3.77 7.80
CA LYS A 70 14.81 -2.61 8.26
C LYS A 70 15.07 -1.33 7.47
N PHE A 71 16.25 -1.20 6.84
CA PHE A 71 16.57 -0.02 6.03
C PHE A 71 15.83 0.06 4.69
N ARG A 72 15.20 -1.04 4.24
CA ARG A 72 14.53 -1.05 2.93
C ARG A 72 13.32 -0.12 2.91
N PRO A 73 13.25 0.77 1.90
CA PRO A 73 12.17 1.73 1.78
C PRO A 73 10.90 1.09 1.25
N PHE A 74 9.79 1.81 1.41
CA PHE A 74 8.50 1.52 0.81
C PHE A 74 8.09 2.63 -0.15
N ALA A 75 7.08 2.37 -0.96
CA ALA A 75 6.55 3.28 -1.93
C ALA A 75 5.18 3.82 -1.46
N PRO A 76 4.88 5.11 -1.62
CA PRO A 76 3.53 5.62 -1.48
C PRO A 76 2.71 5.33 -2.73
N ALA A 77 1.44 4.96 -2.54
CA ALA A 77 0.38 5.07 -3.55
C ALA A 77 -0.43 6.32 -3.21
N ILE A 78 -0.52 7.27 -4.13
CA ILE A 78 -1.15 8.58 -3.92
C ILE A 78 -2.24 8.84 -4.96
N LEU A 79 -3.32 9.51 -4.56
CA LEU A 79 -4.32 10.05 -5.47
C LEU A 79 -3.68 11.03 -6.45
N GLU A 80 -3.94 10.88 -7.75
CA GLU A 80 -3.35 11.70 -8.82
C GLU A 80 -3.51 13.20 -8.57
N GLU A 81 -4.62 13.62 -8.00
CA GLU A 81 -4.97 15.00 -7.75
C GLU A 81 -4.02 15.70 -6.77
N TYR A 82 -3.36 14.93 -5.90
CA TYR A 82 -2.50 15.44 -4.83
C TYR A 82 -1.01 15.17 -5.06
N LYS A 83 -0.63 14.45 -6.13
CA LYS A 83 0.75 14.04 -6.36
C LYS A 83 1.76 15.20 -6.36
N ASP A 84 1.39 16.32 -7.00
CA ASP A 84 2.27 17.48 -7.16
C ASP A 84 2.36 18.36 -5.90
N GLU A 85 1.44 18.20 -4.96
CA GLU A 85 1.52 18.80 -3.63
C GLU A 85 2.57 18.11 -2.77
N TYR A 86 2.65 16.77 -2.84
CA TYR A 86 3.51 15.94 -1.98
C TYR A 86 4.85 15.59 -2.59
N PHE A 87 4.95 15.56 -3.92
CA PHE A 87 6.16 15.11 -4.63
C PHE A 87 6.49 16.02 -5.80
N GLU A 88 7.79 16.02 -6.19
CA GLU A 88 8.31 16.76 -7.33
C GLU A 88 9.17 15.86 -8.20
N GLY A 89 8.93 15.87 -9.51
CA GLY A 89 9.68 15.08 -10.48
C GLY A 89 8.82 14.06 -11.23
N PRO A 90 9.45 13.13 -11.95
CA PRO A 90 8.73 12.13 -12.74
C PRO A 90 8.03 11.11 -11.85
N MET A 91 6.77 10.83 -12.16
CA MET A 91 5.93 9.85 -11.47
C MET A 91 5.00 9.15 -12.46
N ASN A 92 4.63 7.91 -12.20
CA ASN A 92 3.63 7.20 -12.98
C ASN A 92 2.87 6.14 -12.14
N GLU A 93 1.97 5.41 -12.79
CA GLU A 93 1.13 4.39 -12.13
C GLU A 93 1.91 3.13 -11.73
N TYR A 94 3.13 2.93 -12.26
CA TYR A 94 3.88 1.67 -12.18
C TYR A 94 5.10 1.71 -11.25
N MET A 95 5.28 2.78 -10.47
CA MET A 95 6.44 2.96 -9.58
C MET A 95 7.79 2.85 -10.31
N GLN A 96 7.90 3.35 -11.53
CA GLN A 96 9.11 3.25 -12.36
C GLN A 96 10.09 4.38 -12.12
N PHE A 97 9.63 5.51 -11.57
CA PHE A 97 10.43 6.70 -11.36
C PHE A 97 10.60 7.00 -9.88
N VAL A 98 11.59 7.83 -9.59
CA VAL A 98 11.88 8.37 -8.28
C VAL A 98 11.61 9.88 -8.29
N ALA A 99 10.78 10.35 -7.38
CA ALA A 99 10.44 11.75 -7.19
C ALA A 99 10.98 12.26 -5.86
N LYS A 100 11.21 13.57 -5.74
CA LYS A 100 11.60 14.21 -4.50
C LYS A 100 10.37 14.41 -3.60
N ALA A 101 10.43 14.01 -2.36
CA ALA A 101 9.39 14.28 -1.38
C ALA A 101 9.44 15.74 -0.93
N LYS A 102 8.28 16.40 -0.89
CA LYS A 102 8.14 17.78 -0.38
C LYS A 102 7.82 17.81 1.12
N HIS A 103 7.29 16.71 1.64
CA HIS A 103 6.97 16.51 3.04
C HIS A 103 7.60 15.21 3.53
N ASP A 104 8.03 15.18 4.78
CA ASP A 104 8.59 13.95 5.37
C ASP A 104 7.47 13.04 5.86
N HIS A 105 7.39 11.88 5.23
CA HIS A 105 6.61 10.74 5.68
C HIS A 105 7.55 9.55 5.80
N SER A 106 8.17 9.39 6.97
CA SER A 106 9.28 8.45 7.25
C SER A 106 9.05 7.02 6.74
N SER A 107 7.80 6.56 6.71
CA SER A 107 7.43 5.22 6.22
C SER A 107 7.52 5.06 4.70
N VAL A 108 7.43 6.14 3.93
CA VAL A 108 7.38 6.12 2.45
C VAL A 108 8.39 7.04 1.79
N THR A 109 9.16 7.79 2.58
CA THR A 109 10.26 8.61 2.12
C THR A 109 11.59 7.90 2.39
N HIS A 110 12.47 7.87 1.40
CA HIS A 110 13.82 7.32 1.52
C HIS A 110 14.71 8.28 2.32
N VAL A 111 15.84 7.76 2.79
CA VAL A 111 16.81 8.55 3.59
C VAL A 111 17.41 9.75 2.84
N ASP A 112 17.39 9.72 1.50
CA ASP A 112 17.84 10.80 0.63
C ASP A 112 16.73 11.81 0.27
N GLY A 113 15.56 11.71 0.91
CA GLY A 113 14.42 12.59 0.66
C GLY A 113 13.64 12.27 -0.61
N THR A 114 13.85 11.09 -1.20
CA THR A 114 13.11 10.66 -2.40
C THR A 114 12.07 9.60 -2.11
N ALA A 115 11.15 9.38 -3.04
CA ALA A 115 10.16 8.31 -2.98
C ALA A 115 9.87 7.75 -4.38
N ARG A 116 9.57 6.46 -4.45
CA ARG A 116 9.14 5.81 -5.69
C ARG A 116 7.62 5.72 -5.71
N VAL A 117 6.99 6.75 -6.27
CA VAL A 117 5.56 7.03 -6.15
C VAL A 117 4.75 6.19 -7.14
N GLN A 118 3.65 5.59 -6.67
CA GLN A 118 2.57 5.10 -7.50
C GLN A 118 1.49 6.17 -7.60
N VAL A 119 1.25 6.69 -8.79
CA VAL A 119 0.14 7.59 -9.07
C VAL A 119 -1.12 6.79 -9.34
N VAL A 120 -2.17 7.00 -8.56
CA VAL A 120 -3.45 6.30 -8.71
C VAL A 120 -4.45 7.22 -9.40
N LYS A 121 -4.65 6.98 -10.70
CA LYS A 121 -5.55 7.76 -11.54
C LYS A 121 -7.02 7.49 -11.21
N LYS A 122 -7.88 8.45 -11.54
CA LYS A 122 -9.32 8.36 -11.30
C LYS A 122 -9.95 7.18 -12.04
N ASP A 123 -9.54 6.95 -13.27
CA ASP A 123 -10.10 5.92 -14.15
C ASP A 123 -9.23 4.67 -14.28
N CYS A 124 -8.38 4.37 -13.29
CA CYS A 124 -7.43 3.25 -13.36
C CYS A 124 -8.07 1.86 -13.21
N GLY A 125 -9.35 1.77 -12.81
CA GLY A 125 -10.03 0.50 -12.56
C GLY A 125 -9.44 -0.34 -11.41
N SER A 126 -8.46 0.17 -10.69
CA SER A 126 -7.81 -0.52 -9.58
C SER A 126 -8.60 -0.37 -8.28
N ILE A 127 -8.68 -1.45 -7.50
CA ILE A 127 -9.31 -1.45 -6.17
C ILE A 127 -8.66 -0.47 -5.19
N ILE A 128 -7.40 -0.11 -5.41
CA ILE A 128 -6.71 0.85 -4.54
C ILE A 128 -7.30 2.26 -4.63
N ARG A 129 -7.93 2.61 -5.76
CA ARG A 129 -8.53 3.94 -5.94
C ARG A 129 -9.65 4.22 -4.95
N PRO A 130 -10.74 3.42 -4.86
CA PRO A 130 -11.80 3.65 -3.89
C PRO A 130 -11.32 3.51 -2.43
N ILE A 131 -10.28 2.71 -2.16
CA ILE A 131 -9.67 2.64 -0.82
C ILE A 131 -8.99 3.98 -0.48
N LEU A 132 -8.23 4.56 -1.41
CA LEU A 132 -7.57 5.86 -1.19
C LEU A 132 -8.55 7.01 -1.07
N GLU A 133 -9.66 7.01 -1.81
CA GLU A 133 -10.71 8.02 -1.69
C GLU A 133 -11.36 7.99 -0.30
N GLU A 134 -11.80 6.82 0.15
CA GLU A 134 -12.37 6.63 1.49
C GLU A 134 -11.35 6.98 2.58
N TRP A 135 -10.08 6.59 2.39
CA TRP A 135 -8.98 6.93 3.29
C TRP A 135 -8.79 8.44 3.41
N TYR A 136 -8.77 9.14 2.27
CA TYR A 136 -8.63 10.60 2.24
C TYR A 136 -9.80 11.31 2.91
N GLU A 137 -11.04 10.90 2.63
CA GLU A 137 -12.22 11.46 3.30
C GLU A 137 -12.16 11.39 4.82
N ARG A 138 -11.63 10.29 5.35
CA ARG A 138 -11.58 10.04 6.80
C ARG A 138 -10.34 10.59 7.50
N THR A 139 -9.27 10.84 6.78
CA THR A 139 -7.97 11.17 7.38
C THR A 139 -7.36 12.47 6.88
N GLY A 140 -7.80 12.98 5.74
CA GLY A 140 -7.15 14.08 5.03
C GLY A 140 -5.79 13.73 4.41
N CYS A 141 -5.34 12.46 4.50
CA CYS A 141 -4.09 12.00 3.91
C CYS A 141 -4.36 11.34 2.54
N PRO A 142 -3.84 11.87 1.41
CA PRO A 142 -4.18 11.37 0.09
C PRO A 142 -3.39 10.15 -0.36
N MET A 143 -2.61 9.54 0.53
CA MET A 143 -1.73 8.41 0.20
C MET A 143 -1.73 7.32 1.25
N LEU A 144 -1.31 6.11 0.82
CA LEU A 144 -1.02 4.95 1.65
C LEU A 144 0.37 4.40 1.30
N LEU A 145 1.06 3.79 2.26
CA LEU A 145 2.18 2.90 1.97
C LEU A 145 1.64 1.73 1.16
N ASN A 146 2.32 1.39 0.05
CA ASN A 146 2.01 0.22 -0.77
C ASN A 146 3.26 -0.64 -1.00
N THR A 147 3.14 -1.93 -0.67
CA THR A 147 4.17 -2.93 -0.95
C THR A 147 3.54 -4.27 -1.30
N SER A 148 4.31 -5.20 -1.87
CA SER A 148 3.81 -6.52 -2.26
C SER A 148 3.34 -7.35 -1.07
N LEU A 149 2.21 -8.06 -1.24
CA LEU A 149 1.65 -9.01 -0.29
C LEU A 149 2.41 -10.35 -0.38
N ASN A 150 3.65 -10.36 0.05
CA ASN A 150 4.46 -11.58 0.23
C ASN A 150 4.81 -11.67 1.71
N LEU A 151 4.10 -12.55 2.39
CA LEU A 151 4.20 -12.76 3.82
C LEU A 151 5.00 -14.02 4.10
N THR A 152 5.89 -13.93 5.06
CA THR A 152 6.75 -15.05 5.47
C THR A 152 6.47 -15.52 6.89
N SER A 153 5.47 -14.95 7.56
CA SER A 153 5.06 -15.30 8.92
C SER A 153 3.59 -14.98 9.17
N TYR A 154 3.00 -15.71 10.13
CA TYR A 154 1.67 -15.37 10.65
C TYR A 154 1.74 -14.05 11.41
N PHE A 155 0.93 -13.08 10.99
CA PHE A 155 0.66 -11.85 11.71
C PHE A 155 -0.85 -11.65 11.77
N ASP A 156 -1.32 -11.11 12.88
CA ASP A 156 -2.73 -10.73 13.08
C ASP A 156 -3.06 -9.51 12.24
N PHE A 157 -3.27 -9.70 10.94
CA PHE A 157 -3.90 -8.69 10.09
C PHE A 157 -4.93 -9.37 9.17
N ILE A 158 -5.93 -8.62 8.79
CA ILE A 158 -7.01 -9.10 7.94
C ILE A 158 -6.61 -8.97 6.48
N LEU A 159 -6.85 -10.04 5.71
CA LEU A 159 -6.67 -10.08 4.27
C LEU A 159 -8.03 -9.93 3.61
N TYR A 160 -8.20 -8.89 2.80
CA TYR A 160 -9.40 -8.70 1.97
C TYR A 160 -9.18 -9.26 0.57
N MET A 161 -10.06 -10.19 0.14
CA MET A 161 -10.03 -10.86 -1.16
C MET A 161 -11.27 -10.53 -1.97
#